data_f28a6bb54637cbd3e122569f079947b4
#
_entry.id   f28a6bb54637cbd3e122569f079947b4
#
_cell.length_a   1.000
_cell.length_b   1.000
_cell.length_c   1.000
_cell.angle_alpha   90.00
_cell.angle_beta   90.00
_cell.angle_gamma   90.00
#
_symmetry.space_group_name_H-M   'P 1'
#
loop_
_entity.id
_entity.type
_entity.pdbx_description
1 polymer ?
#
loop_
_entity_poly.entity_id
_entity_poly.type
_entity_poly.pdbx_seq_one_letter_code
_entity_poly.pdbx_strand_id
1 'polypeptide(L)'
;MYKRIISRLDIKNGILVKGISLEGLRKLGDPIFFSKKYYNDNVDEIHFQDVVATLYGRDILFNIIEKISRKIFVNVSVGGGIKNEHDIDNLLRLGCDKVVINSEAVRNPNFLFLILELPSLAQIIATF
;
A
#
# COMPACT_ATOMS: atom_id res chain seq x y z
N MET A 1 13.32 18.59 -15.55
CA MET A 1 12.16 17.78 -15.03
C MET A 1 12.72 16.54 -14.35
N TYR A 2 12.44 16.38 -13.08
CA TYR A 2 12.86 15.20 -12.33
C TYR A 2 11.79 14.09 -12.44
N LYS A 3 12.20 12.89 -12.81
CA LYS A 3 11.34 11.71 -12.80
C LYS A 3 11.44 11.04 -11.43
N ARG A 4 10.33 10.56 -10.89
CA ARG A 4 10.28 9.80 -9.64
C ARG A 4 10.22 8.31 -9.97
N ILE A 5 10.97 7.52 -9.21
CA ILE A 5 10.96 6.05 -9.29
C ILE A 5 10.15 5.53 -8.12
N ILE A 6 9.04 4.89 -8.43
CA ILE A 6 8.15 4.25 -7.45
C ILE A 6 8.31 2.74 -7.58
N SER A 7 8.79 2.11 -6.51
CA SER A 7 8.89 0.66 -6.45
C SER A 7 7.59 0.07 -5.93
N ARG A 8 6.93 -0.80 -6.71
CA ARG A 8 5.71 -1.47 -6.31
C ARG A 8 6.01 -2.89 -5.80
N LEU A 9 5.49 -3.20 -4.62
CA LEU A 9 5.60 -4.50 -3.97
C LEU A 9 4.20 -5.12 -3.84
N ASP A 10 3.93 -6.15 -4.63
CA ASP A 10 2.68 -6.91 -4.54
C ASP A 10 2.79 -7.93 -3.41
N ILE A 11 1.84 -7.89 -2.47
CA ILE A 11 1.85 -8.70 -1.26
C ILE A 11 0.62 -9.61 -1.24
N LYS A 12 0.86 -10.88 -0.92
CA LYS A 12 -0.17 -11.86 -0.62
C LYS A 12 0.13 -12.54 0.70
N ASN A 13 -0.75 -12.36 1.70
CA ASN A 13 -0.60 -12.96 3.02
C ASN A 13 0.79 -12.73 3.65
N GLY A 14 1.30 -11.51 3.55
CA GLY A 14 2.59 -11.12 4.14
C GLY A 14 3.83 -11.50 3.33
N ILE A 15 3.67 -12.08 2.16
CA ILE A 15 4.78 -12.51 1.30
C ILE A 15 4.78 -11.67 0.03
N LEU A 16 5.96 -11.19 -0.37
CA LEU A 16 6.14 -10.55 -1.67
C LEU A 16 5.92 -11.56 -2.79
N VAL A 17 5.08 -11.20 -3.75
CA VAL A 17 4.73 -12.05 -4.88
C VAL A 17 4.93 -11.33 -6.21
N LYS A 18 5.06 -12.09 -7.28
CA LYS A 18 5.08 -11.60 -8.66
C LYS A 18 4.12 -12.42 -9.50
N GLY A 19 3.32 -11.75 -10.33
CA GLY A 19 2.52 -12.41 -11.34
C GLY A 19 3.38 -13.07 -12.42
N ILE A 20 3.01 -14.28 -12.85
CA ILE A 20 3.65 -14.98 -13.97
C ILE A 20 2.60 -15.15 -15.05
N SER A 21 2.70 -14.36 -16.13
CA SER A 21 1.96 -14.54 -17.38
C SER A 21 0.48 -14.90 -17.21
N LEU A 22 -0.25 -14.32 -16.26
CA LEU A 22 -1.65 -14.62 -15.92
C LEU A 22 -1.89 -16.04 -15.32
N GLU A 23 -0.88 -16.86 -15.14
CA GLU A 23 -1.02 -18.25 -14.69
C GLU A 23 -0.88 -18.47 -13.19
N GLY A 24 -0.50 -17.43 -12.43
CA GLY A 24 -0.35 -17.54 -10.98
C GLY A 24 0.59 -16.53 -10.36
N LEU A 25 0.83 -16.70 -9.06
CA LEU A 25 1.71 -15.83 -8.27
C LEU A 25 2.94 -16.60 -7.80
N ARG A 26 4.11 -16.11 -8.17
CA ARG A 26 5.39 -16.62 -7.65
C ARG A 26 5.75 -15.90 -6.37
N LYS A 27 6.11 -16.65 -5.34
CA LYS A 27 6.66 -16.09 -4.10
C LYS A 27 8.09 -15.61 -4.33
N LEU A 28 8.39 -14.38 -3.90
CA LEU A 28 9.72 -13.77 -4.01
C LEU A 28 10.45 -13.69 -2.66
N GLY A 29 9.72 -13.49 -1.54
CA GLY A 29 10.31 -13.44 -0.22
C GLY A 29 9.67 -12.43 0.74
N ASP A 30 10.49 -11.91 1.66
CA ASP A 30 10.06 -10.99 2.71
C ASP A 30 9.94 -9.55 2.17
N PRO A 31 8.75 -8.92 2.26
CA PRO A 31 8.54 -7.55 1.83
C PRO A 31 9.42 -6.54 2.58
N ILE A 32 9.75 -6.79 3.86
CA ILE A 32 10.60 -5.89 4.66
C ILE A 32 12.03 -5.87 4.11
N PHE A 33 12.55 -7.05 3.75
CA PHE A 33 13.87 -7.16 3.15
C PHE A 33 13.94 -6.38 1.82
N PHE A 34 12.98 -6.58 0.93
CA PHE A 34 12.95 -5.90 -0.37
C PHE A 34 12.70 -4.39 -0.25
N SER A 35 11.89 -3.95 0.71
CA SER A 35 11.68 -2.53 0.97
C SER A 35 12.98 -1.82 1.37
N LYS A 36 13.75 -2.42 2.27
CA LYS A 36 15.06 -1.89 2.65
C LYS A 36 16.04 -1.89 1.48
N LYS A 37 16.04 -2.94 0.69
CA LYS A 37 16.88 -3.02 -0.50
C LYS A 37 16.59 -1.89 -1.46
N TYR A 38 15.33 -1.67 -1.82
CA TYR A 38 14.94 -0.60 -2.73
C TYR A 38 15.16 0.79 -2.14
N TYR A 39 14.94 0.96 -0.83
CA TYR A 39 15.31 2.19 -0.14
C TYR A 39 16.81 2.50 -0.28
N ASN A 40 17.67 1.52 -0.08
CA ASN A 40 19.12 1.66 -0.25
C ASN A 40 19.52 1.88 -1.73
N ASP A 41 18.72 1.41 -2.68
CA ASP A 41 18.88 1.64 -4.12
C ASP A 41 18.33 3.03 -4.55
N ASN A 42 17.95 3.90 -3.60
CA ASN A 42 17.49 5.28 -3.79
C ASN A 42 16.21 5.43 -4.61
N VAL A 43 15.19 4.58 -4.36
CA VAL A 43 13.84 4.83 -4.90
C VAL A 43 13.20 6.02 -4.19
N ASP A 44 12.33 6.75 -4.88
CA ASP A 44 11.65 7.94 -4.35
C ASP A 44 10.41 7.59 -3.51
N GLU A 45 9.80 6.43 -3.77
CA GLU A 45 8.59 5.98 -3.09
C GLU A 45 8.48 4.46 -3.15
N ILE A 46 7.87 3.86 -2.13
CA ILE A 46 7.54 2.43 -2.12
C ILE A 46 6.03 2.28 -1.99
N HIS A 47 5.42 1.59 -2.95
CA HIS A 47 4.00 1.25 -2.97
C HIS A 47 3.78 -0.21 -2.60
N PHE A 48 2.97 -0.45 -1.56
CA PHE A 48 2.55 -1.79 -1.14
C PHE A 48 1.14 -2.07 -1.65
N GLN A 49 0.98 -3.14 -2.41
CA GLN A 49 -0.31 -3.57 -2.95
C GLN A 49 -0.72 -4.91 -2.37
N ASP A 50 -1.77 -4.96 -1.56
CA ASP A 50 -2.42 -6.22 -1.20
C ASP A 50 -3.20 -6.75 -2.41
N VAL A 51 -2.78 -7.88 -2.95
CA VAL A 51 -3.37 -8.45 -4.17
C VAL A 51 -4.53 -9.41 -3.89
N VAL A 52 -4.78 -9.77 -2.62
CA VAL A 52 -5.84 -10.70 -2.23
C VAL A 52 -6.93 -10.04 -1.40
N ALA A 53 -6.59 -9.01 -0.65
CA ALA A 53 -7.52 -8.19 0.15
C ALA A 53 -8.38 -8.99 1.15
N THR A 54 -7.81 -10.02 1.78
CA THR A 54 -8.45 -10.76 2.88
C THR A 54 -8.31 -10.00 4.20
N LEU A 55 -9.22 -10.24 5.17
CA LEU A 55 -9.11 -9.66 6.51
C LEU A 55 -7.78 -10.04 7.18
N TYR A 56 -7.42 -11.31 7.12
CA TYR A 56 -6.15 -11.80 7.67
C TYR A 56 -4.93 -11.18 6.98
N GLY A 57 -4.95 -11.06 5.65
CA GLY A 57 -3.88 -10.41 4.88
C GLY A 57 -3.72 -8.95 5.24
N ARG A 58 -4.82 -8.25 5.55
CA ARG A 58 -4.80 -6.84 5.97
C ARG A 58 -4.06 -6.63 7.28
N ASP A 59 -4.33 -7.42 8.31
CA ASP A 59 -3.64 -7.32 9.60
C ASP A 59 -2.15 -7.56 9.44
N ILE A 60 -1.76 -8.51 8.61
CA ILE A 60 -0.36 -8.77 8.27
C ILE A 60 0.26 -7.56 7.55
N LEU A 61 -0.45 -6.98 6.57
CA LEU A 61 0.02 -5.80 5.86
C LEU A 61 0.23 -4.62 6.80
N PHE A 62 -0.70 -4.37 7.72
CA PHE A 62 -0.57 -3.30 8.72
C PHE A 62 0.69 -3.49 9.59
N ASN A 63 0.96 -4.70 10.04
CA ASN A 63 2.19 -5.03 10.78
C ASN A 63 3.46 -4.79 9.94
N ILE A 64 3.42 -5.09 8.65
CA ILE A 64 4.53 -4.81 7.73
C ILE A 64 4.77 -3.31 7.62
N ILE A 65 3.71 -2.53 7.37
CA ILE A 65 3.79 -1.06 7.24
C ILE A 65 4.35 -0.43 8.53
N GLU A 66 3.86 -0.83 9.70
CA GLU A 66 4.38 -0.34 10.97
C GLU A 66 5.89 -0.58 11.14
N LYS A 67 6.35 -1.77 10.78
CA LYS A 67 7.78 -2.11 10.86
C LYS A 67 8.64 -1.35 9.86
N ILE A 68 8.10 -1.09 8.67
CA ILE A 68 8.83 -0.43 7.59
C ILE A 68 8.89 1.07 7.81
N SER A 69 7.80 1.72 8.19
CA SER A 69 7.73 3.18 8.39
C SER A 69 8.76 3.71 9.38
N ARG A 70 9.22 2.85 10.29
CA ARG A 70 10.29 3.18 11.24
C ARG A 70 11.72 3.00 10.70
N LYS A 71 11.87 2.44 9.51
CA LYS A 71 13.17 2.01 8.96
C LYS A 71 13.53 2.61 7.61
N ILE A 72 12.54 3.13 6.91
CA ILE A 72 12.73 3.79 5.61
C ILE A 72 12.15 5.21 5.67
N PHE A 73 12.81 6.14 4.98
CA PHE A 73 12.49 7.56 5.02
C PHE A 73 12.13 8.10 3.63
N VAL A 74 11.46 7.28 2.84
CA VAL A 74 10.81 7.66 1.58
C VAL A 74 9.30 7.53 1.73
N ASN A 75 8.55 8.16 0.85
CA ASN A 75 7.10 8.06 0.89
C ASN A 75 6.63 6.61 0.77
N VAL A 76 5.71 6.23 1.64
CA VAL A 76 5.06 4.92 1.63
C VAL A 76 3.62 5.08 1.20
N SER A 77 3.22 4.36 0.17
CA SER A 77 1.83 4.29 -0.28
C SER A 77 1.30 2.85 -0.16
N VAL A 78 0.03 2.72 0.14
CA VAL A 78 -0.63 1.43 0.35
C VAL A 78 -1.93 1.36 -0.43
N GLY A 79 -2.16 0.25 -1.11
CA GLY A 79 -3.39 -0.04 -1.84
C GLY A 79 -3.84 -1.48 -1.66
N GLY A 80 -5.09 -1.75 -2.06
CA GLY A 80 -5.71 -3.06 -2.00
C GLY A 80 -6.52 -3.31 -0.73
N GLY A 81 -7.77 -3.73 -0.89
CA GLY A 81 -8.63 -4.15 0.20
C GLY A 81 -9.14 -3.07 1.15
N ILE A 82 -8.92 -1.80 0.86
CA ILE A 82 -9.37 -0.69 1.67
C ILE A 82 -10.85 -0.46 1.41
N LYS A 83 -11.69 -0.57 2.48
CA LYS A 83 -13.15 -0.59 2.38
C LYS A 83 -13.86 0.50 3.17
N ASN A 84 -13.19 1.10 4.14
CA ASN A 84 -13.80 2.07 5.04
C ASN A 84 -12.78 3.11 5.53
N GLU A 85 -13.26 4.16 6.15
CA GLU A 85 -12.47 5.24 6.72
C GLU A 85 -11.51 4.76 7.82
N HIS A 86 -11.94 3.77 8.59
CA HIS A 86 -11.12 3.22 9.68
C HIS A 86 -9.84 2.54 9.14
N ASP A 87 -9.93 1.85 8.00
CA ASP A 87 -8.76 1.26 7.34
C ASP A 87 -7.77 2.35 6.94
N ILE A 88 -8.27 3.46 6.41
CA ILE A 88 -7.46 4.61 6.00
C ILE A 88 -6.78 5.26 7.21
N ASP A 89 -7.54 5.58 8.25
CA ASP A 89 -7.01 6.20 9.47
C ASP A 89 -5.92 5.33 10.11
N ASN A 90 -6.14 4.02 10.19
CA ASN A 90 -5.15 3.07 10.70
C ASN A 90 -3.86 3.10 9.86
N LEU A 91 -3.93 3.05 8.54
CA LEU A 91 -2.75 3.10 7.68
C LEU A 91 -1.95 4.39 7.87
N LEU A 92 -2.65 5.53 7.98
CA LEU A 92 -2.01 6.82 8.20
C LEU A 92 -1.32 6.89 9.56
N ARG A 93 -1.96 6.38 10.61
CA ARG A 93 -1.36 6.29 11.97
C ARG A 93 -0.14 5.38 12.02
N LEU A 94 -0.07 4.36 11.18
CA LEU A 94 1.07 3.46 11.05
C LEU A 94 2.25 4.06 10.27
N GLY A 95 2.08 5.26 9.70
CA GLY A 95 3.13 5.98 8.98
C GLY A 95 3.06 5.87 7.45
N CYS A 96 1.91 5.48 6.91
CA CYS A 96 1.64 5.56 5.48
C CYS A 96 1.42 7.02 5.07
N ASP A 97 2.02 7.45 3.97
CA ASP A 97 1.88 8.82 3.43
C ASP A 97 0.73 8.95 2.45
N LYS A 98 0.41 7.86 1.74
CA LYS A 98 -0.62 7.83 0.70
C LYS A 98 -1.43 6.55 0.76
N VAL A 99 -2.72 6.68 0.52
CA VAL A 99 -3.64 5.54 0.40
C VAL A 99 -4.21 5.49 -1.01
N VAL A 100 -4.15 4.31 -1.65
CA VAL A 100 -4.66 4.10 -3.00
C VAL A 100 -5.95 3.28 -2.94
N ILE A 101 -7.03 3.83 -3.48
CA ILE A 101 -8.37 3.24 -3.48
C ILE A 101 -8.78 2.97 -4.92
N ASN A 102 -9.38 1.82 -5.16
CA ASN A 102 -9.90 1.48 -6.48
C ASN A 102 -11.32 0.91 -6.38
N SER A 103 -11.45 -0.38 -6.08
CA SER A 103 -12.74 -1.10 -6.15
C SER A 103 -13.85 -0.47 -5.29
N GLU A 104 -13.52 0.04 -4.12
CA GLU A 104 -14.52 0.67 -3.25
C GLU A 104 -14.98 2.03 -3.79
N ALA A 105 -14.10 2.80 -4.41
CA ALA A 105 -14.47 4.05 -5.06
C ALA A 105 -15.44 3.84 -6.24
N VAL A 106 -15.30 2.72 -6.94
CA VAL A 106 -16.20 2.33 -8.04
C VAL A 106 -17.55 1.82 -7.53
N ARG A 107 -17.53 1.00 -6.47
CA ARG A 107 -18.76 0.41 -5.88
C ARG A 107 -19.60 1.45 -5.15
N ASN A 108 -18.95 2.34 -4.43
CA ASN A 108 -19.56 3.34 -3.59
C ASN A 108 -18.91 4.71 -3.78
N PRO A 109 -19.32 5.50 -4.80
CA PRO A 109 -18.75 6.82 -5.03
C PRO A 109 -18.90 7.78 -3.85
N ASN A 110 -19.92 7.60 -2.99
CA ASN A 110 -20.11 8.42 -1.79
C ASN A 110 -18.96 8.23 -0.78
N PHE A 111 -18.26 7.11 -0.82
CA PHE A 111 -17.08 6.87 -0.01
C PHE A 111 -15.98 7.90 -0.27
N LEU A 112 -15.84 8.38 -1.49
CA LEU A 112 -14.88 9.44 -1.82
C LEU A 112 -15.21 10.77 -1.12
N PHE A 113 -16.50 11.12 -0.98
CA PHE A 113 -16.90 12.33 -0.25
C PHE A 113 -16.60 12.20 1.25
N LEU A 114 -16.86 11.05 1.84
CA LEU A 114 -16.54 10.80 3.25
C LEU A 114 -15.04 10.92 3.54
N ILE A 115 -14.20 10.42 2.62
CA ILE A 115 -12.74 10.50 2.76
C ILE A 115 -12.22 11.93 2.69
N LEU A 116 -12.84 12.81 1.88
CA LEU A 116 -12.45 14.21 1.76
C LEU A 116 -12.65 14.99 3.06
N GLU A 117 -13.50 14.50 3.96
CA GLU A 117 -13.75 15.10 5.27
C GLU A 117 -12.75 14.64 6.35
N LEU A 118 -11.90 13.66 6.05
CA LEU A 118 -10.90 13.19 7.02
C LEU A 118 -9.86 14.29 7.30
N PRO A 119 -9.56 14.56 8.57
CA PRO A 119 -8.66 15.66 8.97
C PRO A 119 -7.18 15.32 8.77
N SER A 120 -6.82 14.58 7.74
CA SER A 120 -5.45 14.16 7.50
C SER A 120 -4.80 14.92 6.33
N LEU A 121 -3.52 15.26 6.50
CA LEU A 121 -2.68 15.84 5.43
C LEU A 121 -2.24 14.78 4.40
N ALA A 122 -2.73 13.55 4.50
CA ALA A 122 -2.34 12.46 3.64
C ALA A 122 -2.98 12.58 2.25
N GLN A 123 -2.27 12.07 1.26
CA GLN A 123 -2.78 11.99 -0.10
C GLN A 123 -3.61 10.72 -0.28
N ILE A 124 -4.80 10.89 -0.84
CA ILE A 124 -5.65 9.79 -1.27
C ILE A 124 -5.65 9.76 -2.78
N ILE A 125 -5.33 8.61 -3.36
CA ILE A 125 -5.30 8.40 -4.80
C ILE A 125 -6.42 7.43 -5.14
N ALA A 126 -7.41 7.89 -5.91
CA ALA A 126 -8.40 7.00 -6.50
C ALA A 126 -7.93 6.57 -7.90
N THR A 127 -7.91 5.28 -8.15
CA THR A 127 -7.62 4.71 -9.46
C THR A 127 -8.88 4.04 -10.01
N PHE A 128 -9.17 4.28 -11.25
CA PHE A 128 -10.35 3.74 -11.94
C PHE A 128 -9.93 2.82 -13.06
#